data_ff81589b1e800f91563f7dc4471ccfa2
#
_entry.id   ff81589b1e800f91563f7dc4471ccfa2
#
_cell.length_a   1.000
_cell.length_b   1.000
_cell.length_c   1.000
_cell.angle_alpha   90.00
_cell.angle_beta   90.00
_cell.angle_gamma   90.00
#
_symmetry.space_group_name_H-M   'P 1'
#
loop_
_entity.id
_entity.type
_entity.pdbx_description
1 polymer ?
#
loop_
_entity_poly.entity_id
_entity_poly.type
_entity_poly.pdbx_seq_one_letter_code
_entity_poly.pdbx_strand_id
1 'polypeptide(L)'
;YQGQKCSAASRAYVPKTVWESMGNDLVAEVEKIKMGDASDFSNFMTAVIDGRAFDKIKGYIDRASNNPECKVITGGKCDNESGWFIEPTIILTENPNSETMVEEIFGPILTIYVYEDNAFEDALDLCDKASPYALTGSIFSSNEENIQKAYDKLRFTAGNFYINDKPTGAVVAQQPFGGARASGT
;
A
#
# COMPACT_ATOMS: atom_id res chain seq x y z
N TYR A 1 -7.61 0.89 11.30
CA TYR A 1 -8.51 0.10 10.42
C TYR A 1 -7.77 -1.04 9.70
N GLN A 2 -6.55 -1.38 10.11
CA GLN A 2 -5.79 -2.54 9.64
C GLN A 2 -5.65 -2.62 8.09
N GLY A 3 -5.55 -1.46 7.42
CA GLY A 3 -5.52 -1.39 5.96
C GLY A 3 -6.84 -1.78 5.27
N GLN A 4 -7.88 -2.09 6.03
CA GLN A 4 -9.19 -2.50 5.50
C GLN A 4 -10.05 -1.28 5.14
N LYS A 5 -9.48 -0.39 4.34
CA LYS A 5 -10.15 0.78 3.76
C LYS A 5 -9.85 0.86 2.26
N CYS A 6 -10.85 1.24 1.50
CA CYS A 6 -10.73 1.39 0.05
C CYS A 6 -9.66 2.41 -0.39
N SER A 7 -9.31 3.36 0.47
CA SER A 7 -8.28 4.38 0.22
C SER A 7 -6.93 4.09 0.91
N ALA A 8 -6.79 2.95 1.59
CA ALA A 8 -5.51 2.58 2.20
C ALA A 8 -4.46 2.29 1.11
N ALA A 9 -3.23 2.76 1.32
CA ALA A 9 -2.13 2.44 0.43
C ALA A 9 -1.82 0.94 0.47
N SER A 10 -1.88 0.27 -0.67
CA SER A 10 -1.62 -1.16 -0.82
C SER A 10 -0.30 -1.45 -1.51
N ARG A 11 0.17 -0.50 -2.35
CA ARG A 11 1.41 -0.61 -3.12
C ARG A 11 2.10 0.73 -3.24
N ALA A 12 3.43 0.67 -3.36
CA ALA A 12 4.26 1.83 -3.60
C ALA A 12 5.33 1.54 -4.65
N TYR A 13 5.56 2.51 -5.53
CA TYR A 13 6.65 2.52 -6.49
C TYR A 13 7.68 3.52 -5.98
N VAL A 14 8.88 3.07 -5.66
CA VAL A 14 9.88 3.88 -4.96
C VAL A 14 11.18 3.91 -5.76
N PRO A 15 11.74 5.10 -6.10
CA PRO A 15 13.04 5.18 -6.73
C PRO A 15 14.13 4.57 -5.83
N LYS A 16 15.14 3.97 -6.44
CA LYS A 16 16.21 3.26 -5.73
C LYS A 16 16.95 4.13 -4.71
N THR A 17 17.36 5.33 -5.10
CA THR A 17 18.05 6.26 -4.17
C THR A 17 17.15 6.67 -3.00
N VAL A 18 15.86 6.84 -3.23
CA VAL A 18 14.89 7.14 -2.16
C VAL A 18 14.76 5.94 -1.23
N TRP A 19 14.63 4.73 -1.79
CA TRP A 19 14.55 3.50 -0.99
C TRP A 19 15.80 3.29 -0.12
N GLU A 20 16.98 3.46 -0.71
CA GLU A 20 18.26 3.35 0.01
C GLU A 20 18.37 4.34 1.17
N SER A 21 17.77 5.52 1.05
CA SER A 21 17.81 6.55 2.09
C SER A 21 16.78 6.38 3.20
N MET A 22 15.58 5.84 2.90
CA MET A 22 14.46 5.83 3.86
C MET A 22 13.95 4.44 4.22
N GLY A 23 14.34 3.39 3.51
CA GLY A 23 13.76 2.06 3.69
C GLY A 23 13.93 1.51 5.10
N ASN A 24 15.11 1.70 5.71
CA ASN A 24 15.36 1.27 7.08
C ASN A 24 14.52 2.04 8.09
N ASP A 25 14.33 3.34 7.89
CA ASP A 25 13.51 4.18 8.77
C ASP A 25 12.04 3.78 8.66
N LEU A 26 11.55 3.49 7.46
CA LEU A 26 10.19 2.98 7.24
C LEU A 26 9.95 1.66 7.98
N VAL A 27 10.89 0.71 7.86
CA VAL A 27 10.81 -0.57 8.59
C VAL A 27 10.76 -0.33 10.10
N ALA A 28 11.68 0.50 10.62
CA ALA A 28 11.74 0.83 12.04
C ALA A 28 10.45 1.51 12.55
N GLU A 29 9.80 2.37 11.76
CA GLU A 29 8.52 2.97 12.13
C GLU A 29 7.38 1.94 12.14
N VAL A 30 7.35 1.02 11.18
CA VAL A 30 6.33 -0.05 11.16
C VAL A 30 6.49 -1.00 12.34
N GLU A 31 7.72 -1.34 12.74
CA GLU A 31 8.00 -2.20 13.89
C GLU A 31 7.59 -1.58 15.24
N LYS A 32 7.46 -0.25 15.31
CA LYS A 32 6.97 0.44 16.51
C LYS A 32 5.44 0.39 16.65
N ILE A 33 4.72 -0.03 15.61
CA ILE A 33 3.26 -0.06 15.64
C ILE A 33 2.80 -1.12 16.64
N LYS A 34 2.16 -0.66 17.71
CA LYS A 34 1.57 -1.54 18.72
C LYS A 34 0.25 -2.10 18.22
N MET A 35 0.08 -3.41 18.37
CA MET A 35 -1.13 -4.12 18.02
C MET A 35 -1.66 -4.90 19.23
N GLY A 36 -2.96 -4.89 19.45
CA GLY A 36 -3.59 -5.61 20.57
C GLY A 36 -5.08 -5.34 20.67
N ASP A 37 -5.64 -5.55 21.86
CA ASP A 37 -7.06 -5.37 22.14
C ASP A 37 -7.52 -3.93 21.86
N ALA A 38 -8.70 -3.79 21.26
CA ALA A 38 -9.29 -2.50 20.91
C ALA A 38 -9.71 -1.65 22.11
N SER A 39 -9.89 -2.26 23.29
CA SER A 39 -10.19 -1.55 24.54
C SER A 39 -8.97 -0.87 25.16
N ASP A 40 -7.76 -1.29 24.78
CA ASP A 40 -6.51 -0.64 25.16
C ASP A 40 -6.09 0.40 24.13
N PHE A 41 -6.37 1.68 24.43
CA PHE A 41 -6.04 2.81 23.54
C PHE A 41 -4.54 3.08 23.38
N SER A 42 -3.65 2.34 24.04
CA SER A 42 -2.22 2.36 23.73
C SER A 42 -1.87 1.59 22.46
N ASN A 43 -2.77 0.72 21.98
CA ASN A 43 -2.64 0.01 20.72
C ASN A 43 -3.04 0.89 19.53
N PHE A 44 -2.19 0.97 18.52
CA PHE A 44 -2.50 1.68 17.28
C PHE A 44 -3.38 0.83 16.34
N MET A 45 -3.18 -0.48 16.36
CA MET A 45 -3.88 -1.45 15.51
C MET A 45 -4.52 -2.55 16.35
N THR A 46 -5.55 -3.18 15.81
CA THR A 46 -6.24 -4.32 16.38
C THR A 46 -6.44 -5.43 15.34
N ALA A 47 -7.32 -6.39 15.60
CA ALA A 47 -7.62 -7.50 14.71
C ALA A 47 -8.28 -7.05 13.39
N VAL A 48 -8.12 -7.84 12.31
CA VAL A 48 -8.92 -7.69 11.09
C VAL A 48 -10.36 -8.12 11.35
N ILE A 49 -11.28 -7.78 10.41
CA ILE A 49 -12.72 -7.79 10.66
C ILE A 49 -13.29 -9.17 10.99
N ASP A 50 -12.81 -10.23 10.35
CA ASP A 50 -13.32 -11.60 10.58
C ASP A 50 -12.28 -12.67 10.15
N GLY A 51 -12.59 -13.95 10.44
CA GLY A 51 -11.74 -15.08 10.08
C GLY A 51 -11.54 -15.25 8.58
N ARG A 52 -12.52 -14.90 7.74
CA ARG A 52 -12.38 -14.99 6.27
C ARG A 52 -11.36 -13.96 5.76
N ALA A 53 -11.41 -12.74 6.30
CA ALA A 53 -10.40 -11.73 6.00
C ALA A 53 -9.02 -12.15 6.48
N PHE A 54 -8.93 -12.71 7.68
CA PHE A 54 -7.69 -13.25 8.25
C PHE A 54 -7.08 -14.33 7.34
N ASP A 55 -7.86 -15.35 6.97
CA ASP A 55 -7.39 -16.46 6.12
C ASP A 55 -6.96 -15.98 4.73
N LYS A 56 -7.74 -15.06 4.13
CA LYS A 56 -7.41 -14.43 2.85
C LYS A 56 -6.06 -13.71 2.93
N ILE A 57 -5.90 -12.80 3.88
CA ILE A 57 -4.72 -11.95 4.02
C ILE A 57 -3.48 -12.78 4.37
N LYS A 58 -3.62 -13.72 5.32
CA LYS A 58 -2.57 -14.68 5.67
C LYS A 58 -2.11 -15.46 4.44
N GLY A 59 -3.05 -15.92 3.60
CA GLY A 59 -2.73 -16.63 2.36
C GLY A 59 -1.86 -15.81 1.40
N TYR A 60 -2.06 -14.49 1.29
CA TYR A 60 -1.18 -13.62 0.51
C TYR A 60 0.23 -13.52 1.11
N ILE A 61 0.32 -13.37 2.44
CA ILE A 61 1.62 -13.33 3.13
C ILE A 61 2.38 -14.65 2.94
N ASP A 62 1.70 -15.79 3.11
CA ASP A 62 2.30 -17.11 2.95
C ASP A 62 2.82 -17.32 1.51
N ARG A 63 2.05 -16.94 0.49
CA ARG A 63 2.47 -17.05 -0.91
C ARG A 63 3.63 -16.10 -1.23
N ALA A 64 3.57 -14.86 -0.75
CA ALA A 64 4.67 -13.91 -0.93
C ALA A 64 5.96 -14.40 -0.26
N SER A 65 5.87 -14.99 0.94
CA SER A 65 7.03 -15.55 1.66
C SER A 65 7.67 -16.74 0.93
N ASN A 66 6.89 -17.46 0.12
CA ASN A 66 7.37 -18.59 -0.68
C ASN A 66 7.73 -18.20 -2.13
N ASN A 67 7.52 -16.95 -2.53
CA ASN A 67 7.86 -16.47 -3.86
C ASN A 67 9.28 -15.91 -3.87
N PRO A 68 10.21 -16.43 -4.70
CA PRO A 68 11.59 -15.95 -4.75
C PRO A 68 11.73 -14.49 -5.19
N GLU A 69 10.73 -13.92 -5.89
CA GLU A 69 10.70 -12.52 -6.32
C GLU A 69 10.19 -11.57 -5.21
N CYS A 70 9.74 -12.11 -4.07
CA CYS A 70 9.18 -11.35 -2.96
C CYS A 70 9.97 -11.57 -1.68
N LYS A 71 10.06 -10.53 -0.85
CA LYS A 71 10.67 -10.59 0.46
C LYS A 71 9.81 -9.87 1.49
N VAL A 72 9.31 -10.58 2.48
CA VAL A 72 8.72 -9.96 3.67
C VAL A 72 9.85 -9.37 4.51
N ILE A 73 9.90 -8.04 4.62
CA ILE A 73 11.01 -7.33 5.31
C ILE A 73 10.67 -6.93 6.73
N THR A 74 9.37 -6.82 7.07
CA THR A 74 8.88 -6.65 8.44
C THR A 74 7.45 -7.16 8.55
N GLY A 75 7.03 -7.55 9.75
CA GLY A 75 5.72 -8.13 10.02
C GLY A 75 5.60 -9.58 9.56
N GLY A 76 4.43 -9.92 9.04
CA GLY A 76 4.13 -11.25 8.48
C GLY A 76 3.58 -12.26 9.47
N LYS A 77 3.64 -11.99 10.78
CA LYS A 77 3.06 -12.91 11.76
C LYS A 77 1.56 -12.72 11.87
N CYS A 78 0.88 -13.84 12.01
CA CYS A 78 -0.57 -13.93 12.11
C CYS A 78 -0.92 -14.76 13.34
N ASP A 79 -1.83 -14.25 14.19
CA ASP A 79 -2.33 -14.94 15.38
C ASP A 79 -3.86 -15.01 15.33
N ASN A 80 -4.41 -16.24 15.38
CA ASN A 80 -5.84 -16.51 15.44
C ASN A 80 -6.27 -17.21 16.73
N GLU A 81 -5.38 -17.33 17.72
CA GLU A 81 -5.70 -17.92 19.02
C GLU A 81 -6.37 -16.90 19.95
N SER A 82 -5.82 -15.67 19.97
CA SER A 82 -6.34 -14.56 20.78
C SER A 82 -7.28 -13.63 20.00
N GLY A 83 -7.32 -13.75 18.69
CA GLY A 83 -8.13 -12.94 17.78
C GLY A 83 -7.57 -13.04 16.36
N TRP A 84 -8.16 -12.35 15.40
CA TRP A 84 -7.68 -12.36 14.02
C TRP A 84 -6.63 -11.27 13.80
N PHE A 85 -5.48 -11.42 14.46
CA PHE A 85 -4.40 -10.45 14.43
C PHE A 85 -3.43 -10.73 13.28
N ILE A 86 -3.10 -9.71 12.53
CA ILE A 86 -2.10 -9.74 11.46
C ILE A 86 -1.18 -8.53 11.64
N GLU A 87 0.12 -8.79 11.79
CA GLU A 87 1.10 -7.71 11.91
C GLU A 87 1.13 -6.81 10.68
N PRO A 88 1.34 -5.48 10.86
CA PRO A 88 1.65 -4.60 9.74
C PRO A 88 2.84 -5.16 8.96
N THR A 89 2.63 -5.40 7.67
CA THR A 89 3.56 -6.18 6.85
C THR A 89 4.04 -5.37 5.66
N ILE A 90 5.35 -5.30 5.46
CA ILE A 90 5.95 -4.75 4.25
C ILE A 90 6.57 -5.89 3.43
N ILE A 91 6.22 -5.92 2.16
CA ILE A 91 6.75 -6.85 1.17
C ILE A 91 7.54 -6.04 0.14
N LEU A 92 8.80 -6.38 -0.08
CA LEU A 92 9.54 -5.95 -1.27
C LEU A 92 9.32 -6.95 -2.39
N THR A 93 9.17 -6.47 -3.62
CA THR A 93 9.10 -7.33 -4.80
C THR A 93 10.02 -6.82 -5.90
N GLU A 94 10.65 -7.75 -6.62
CA GLU A 94 11.40 -7.48 -7.85
C GLU A 94 10.50 -7.51 -9.09
N ASN A 95 9.26 -8.03 -8.94
CA ASN A 95 8.28 -8.14 -10.01
C ASN A 95 7.13 -7.15 -9.80
N PRO A 96 7.01 -6.07 -10.63
CA PRO A 96 5.95 -5.09 -10.50
C PRO A 96 4.55 -5.66 -10.78
N ASN A 97 4.46 -6.87 -11.35
CA ASN A 97 3.21 -7.59 -11.59
C ASN A 97 3.00 -8.75 -10.60
N SER A 98 3.73 -8.77 -9.48
CA SER A 98 3.50 -9.78 -8.45
C SER A 98 2.07 -9.72 -7.91
N GLU A 99 1.56 -10.84 -7.40
CA GLU A 99 0.19 -10.95 -6.89
C GLU A 99 -0.15 -9.82 -5.90
N THR A 100 0.77 -9.50 -4.99
CA THR A 100 0.57 -8.48 -3.96
C THR A 100 0.63 -7.03 -4.48
N MET A 101 1.13 -6.82 -5.72
CA MET A 101 1.11 -5.52 -6.41
C MET A 101 -0.19 -5.30 -7.20
N VAL A 102 -0.84 -6.36 -7.68
CA VAL A 102 -1.98 -6.24 -8.61
C VAL A 102 -3.32 -6.55 -7.96
N GLU A 103 -3.35 -7.41 -6.93
CA GLU A 103 -4.58 -7.81 -6.27
C GLU A 103 -4.97 -6.87 -5.11
N GLU A 104 -6.29 -6.73 -4.88
CA GLU A 104 -6.80 -6.01 -3.73
C GLU A 104 -6.85 -6.93 -2.51
N ILE A 105 -5.82 -6.87 -1.67
CA ILE A 105 -5.68 -7.71 -0.48
C ILE A 105 -6.67 -7.28 0.61
N PHE A 106 -6.82 -5.98 0.83
CA PHE A 106 -7.67 -5.36 1.84
C PHE A 106 -7.27 -5.74 3.26
N GLY A 107 -5.98 -5.52 3.57
CA GLY A 107 -5.36 -5.88 4.85
C GLY A 107 -4.13 -5.02 5.17
N PRO A 108 -3.45 -5.28 6.28
CA PRO A 108 -2.31 -4.49 6.74
C PRO A 108 -1.01 -4.86 6.00
N ILE A 109 -1.06 -4.84 4.68
CA ILE A 109 0.06 -5.16 3.80
C ILE A 109 0.35 -3.99 2.88
N LEU A 110 1.61 -3.58 2.82
CA LEU A 110 2.14 -2.65 1.83
C LEU A 110 3.18 -3.39 1.00
N THR A 111 2.97 -3.47 -0.30
CA THR A 111 3.96 -4.02 -1.24
C THR A 111 4.71 -2.89 -1.91
N ILE A 112 6.04 -2.99 -1.94
CA ILE A 112 6.94 -1.98 -2.48
C ILE A 112 7.71 -2.58 -3.67
N TYR A 113 7.63 -1.91 -4.80
CA TYR A 113 8.48 -2.14 -5.95
C TYR A 113 9.50 -1.01 -6.06
N VAL A 114 10.79 -1.35 -6.00
CA VAL A 114 11.89 -0.40 -6.12
C VAL A 114 12.34 -0.36 -7.58
N TYR A 115 12.26 0.81 -8.20
CA TYR A 115 12.68 1.00 -9.59
C TYR A 115 13.97 1.84 -9.70
N GLU A 116 14.71 1.67 -10.80
CA GLU A 116 15.92 2.45 -11.06
C GLU A 116 15.59 3.92 -11.28
N ASP A 117 16.39 4.86 -10.75
CA ASP A 117 16.10 6.29 -10.74
C ASP A 117 15.81 6.91 -12.12
N ASN A 118 16.37 6.32 -13.19
CA ASN A 118 16.12 6.74 -14.56
C ASN A 118 14.87 6.13 -15.22
N ALA A 119 14.14 5.26 -14.48
CA ALA A 119 12.97 4.54 -14.99
C ALA A 119 11.63 5.12 -14.48
N PHE A 120 11.58 6.42 -14.20
CA PHE A 120 10.39 7.07 -13.65
C PHE A 120 9.16 6.95 -14.56
N GLU A 121 9.33 7.17 -15.86
CA GLU A 121 8.21 7.08 -16.82
C GLU A 121 7.70 5.64 -16.96
N ASP A 122 8.60 4.66 -16.94
CA ASP A 122 8.22 3.23 -16.92
C ASP A 122 7.47 2.87 -15.64
N ALA A 123 7.88 3.41 -14.50
CA ALA A 123 7.18 3.23 -13.22
C ALA A 123 5.77 3.83 -13.24
N LEU A 124 5.57 4.98 -13.89
CA LEU A 124 4.24 5.55 -14.11
C LEU A 124 3.37 4.63 -14.99
N ASP A 125 3.94 4.05 -16.04
CA ASP A 125 3.25 3.09 -16.91
C ASP A 125 2.84 1.81 -16.17
N LEU A 126 3.71 1.30 -15.32
CA LEU A 126 3.41 0.15 -14.45
C LEU A 126 2.29 0.49 -13.49
N CYS A 127 2.35 1.64 -12.82
CA CYS A 127 1.32 2.11 -11.89
C CYS A 127 -0.04 2.25 -12.58
N ASP A 128 -0.07 2.82 -13.80
CA ASP A 128 -1.29 2.99 -14.60
C ASP A 128 -1.97 1.66 -14.95
N LYS A 129 -1.19 0.60 -15.18
CA LYS A 129 -1.67 -0.70 -15.67
C LYS A 129 -1.88 -1.74 -14.57
N ALA A 130 -1.38 -1.49 -13.35
CA ALA A 130 -1.28 -2.52 -12.31
C ALA A 130 -2.63 -3.06 -11.83
N SER A 131 -3.70 -2.27 -11.89
CA SER A 131 -4.99 -2.65 -11.30
C SER A 131 -6.15 -2.05 -12.09
N PRO A 132 -7.30 -2.73 -12.14
CA PRO A 132 -8.53 -2.17 -12.67
C PRO A 132 -9.15 -1.10 -11.74
N TYR A 133 -8.74 -1.07 -10.47
CA TYR A 133 -9.22 -0.11 -9.49
C TYR A 133 -8.46 1.22 -9.57
N ALA A 134 -9.16 2.32 -9.33
CA ALA A 134 -8.62 3.66 -9.45
C ALA A 134 -9.33 4.65 -8.49
N LEU A 135 -9.32 4.33 -7.19
CA LEU A 135 -10.02 5.17 -6.21
C LEU A 135 -9.14 6.34 -5.78
N THR A 136 -7.99 6.07 -5.19
CA THR A 136 -7.06 7.09 -4.69
C THR A 136 -5.63 6.76 -5.07
N GLY A 137 -4.81 7.80 -5.24
CA GLY A 137 -3.39 7.67 -5.46
C GLY A 137 -2.67 8.94 -5.02
N SER A 138 -1.38 8.83 -4.76
CA SER A 138 -0.56 9.99 -4.45
C SER A 138 0.82 9.93 -5.07
N ILE A 139 1.39 11.11 -5.34
CA ILE A 139 2.78 11.28 -5.73
C ILE A 139 3.49 12.18 -4.72
N PHE A 140 4.71 11.82 -4.38
CA PHE A 140 5.63 12.62 -3.58
C PHE A 140 6.83 13.01 -4.44
N SER A 141 7.01 14.29 -4.67
CA SER A 141 8.15 14.84 -5.41
C SER A 141 8.35 16.32 -5.09
N SER A 142 9.59 16.77 -5.07
CA SER A 142 9.97 18.19 -5.06
C SER A 142 10.22 18.75 -6.48
N ASN A 143 10.23 17.89 -7.50
CA ASN A 143 10.44 18.27 -8.88
C ASN A 143 9.10 18.49 -9.58
N GLU A 144 8.80 19.73 -9.96
CA GLU A 144 7.54 20.13 -10.60
C GLU A 144 7.32 19.43 -11.96
N GLU A 145 8.38 19.17 -12.72
CA GLU A 145 8.28 18.45 -14.00
C GLU A 145 7.81 16.99 -13.78
N ASN A 146 8.37 16.32 -12.75
CA ASN A 146 7.94 14.97 -12.39
C ASN A 146 6.50 14.94 -11.88
N ILE A 147 6.09 15.95 -11.10
CA ILE A 147 4.71 16.11 -10.65
C ILE A 147 3.77 16.24 -11.85
N GLN A 148 4.12 17.09 -12.82
CA GLN A 148 3.30 17.31 -14.01
C GLN A 148 3.21 16.05 -14.88
N LYS A 149 4.34 15.36 -15.11
CA LYS A 149 4.36 14.07 -15.84
C LYS A 149 3.47 13.03 -15.17
N ALA A 150 3.59 12.89 -13.85
CA ALA A 150 2.76 11.97 -13.09
C ALA A 150 1.27 12.35 -13.14
N TYR A 151 0.95 13.63 -13.00
CA TYR A 151 -0.43 14.11 -13.10
C TYR A 151 -1.04 13.79 -14.47
N ASP A 152 -0.34 14.09 -15.55
CA ASP A 152 -0.83 13.85 -16.90
C ASP A 152 -1.01 12.35 -17.19
N LYS A 153 -0.08 11.53 -16.73
CA LYS A 153 -0.10 10.08 -16.96
C LYS A 153 -1.11 9.36 -16.08
N LEU A 154 -1.20 9.75 -14.79
CA LEU A 154 -1.99 9.02 -13.79
C LEU A 154 -3.35 9.67 -13.49
N ARG A 155 -3.75 10.71 -14.19
CA ARG A 155 -5.01 11.45 -13.94
C ARG A 155 -6.27 10.58 -13.96
N PHE A 156 -6.23 9.43 -14.64
CA PHE A 156 -7.33 8.46 -14.70
C PHE A 156 -7.09 7.19 -13.89
N THR A 157 -6.01 7.14 -13.11
CA THR A 157 -5.71 6.02 -12.20
C THR A 157 -6.16 6.28 -10.77
N ALA A 158 -6.71 7.46 -10.50
CA ALA A 158 -7.24 7.81 -9.19
C ALA A 158 -8.39 8.80 -9.36
N GLY A 159 -9.49 8.56 -8.70
CA GLY A 159 -10.58 9.53 -8.58
C GLY A 159 -10.18 10.70 -7.69
N ASN A 160 -9.44 10.43 -6.62
CA ASN A 160 -8.77 11.43 -5.79
C ASN A 160 -7.25 11.28 -5.92
N PHE A 161 -6.63 12.23 -6.61
CA PHE A 161 -5.18 12.27 -6.84
C PHE A 161 -4.53 13.31 -5.91
N TYR A 162 -3.54 12.89 -5.12
CA TYR A 162 -2.87 13.73 -4.14
C TYR A 162 -1.42 14.01 -4.55
N ILE A 163 -0.96 15.23 -4.26
CA ILE A 163 0.42 15.65 -4.50
C ILE A 163 1.03 16.03 -3.15
N ASN A 164 2.11 15.36 -2.77
CA ASN A 164 2.82 15.55 -1.51
C ASN A 164 1.93 15.41 -0.27
N ASP A 165 0.89 14.58 -0.37
CA ASP A 165 0.00 14.24 0.73
C ASP A 165 -0.36 12.74 0.66
N LYS A 166 -0.85 12.19 1.76
CA LYS A 166 -1.28 10.80 1.85
C LYS A 166 -2.49 10.51 0.95
N PRO A 167 -2.63 9.32 0.36
CA PRO A 167 -3.75 8.97 -0.52
C PRO A 167 -5.11 8.88 0.21
N THR A 168 -5.13 9.05 1.52
CA THR A 168 -6.33 9.02 2.38
C THR A 168 -6.72 10.41 2.90
N GLY A 169 -6.33 11.48 2.20
CA GLY A 169 -6.50 12.87 2.66
C GLY A 169 -7.94 13.40 2.61
N ALA A 170 -8.87 12.71 1.92
CA ALA A 170 -10.25 13.17 1.80
C ALA A 170 -10.96 13.27 3.16
N VAL A 171 -11.56 14.43 3.41
CA VAL A 171 -12.39 14.69 4.59
C VAL A 171 -13.85 14.71 4.18
N VAL A 172 -14.67 13.92 4.86
CA VAL A 172 -16.11 13.78 4.56
C VAL A 172 -16.80 15.17 4.60
N ALA A 173 -17.62 15.44 3.60
CA ALA A 173 -18.36 16.67 3.40
C ALA A 173 -17.51 17.94 3.11
N GLN A 174 -16.20 17.83 3.03
CA GLN A 174 -15.35 18.98 2.69
C GLN A 174 -14.85 18.94 1.23
N GLN A 175 -14.75 17.74 0.64
CA GLN A 175 -14.32 17.55 -0.75
C GLN A 175 -15.04 16.38 -1.40
N PRO A 176 -15.17 16.37 -2.73
CA PRO A 176 -15.67 15.19 -3.45
C PRO A 176 -14.78 13.99 -3.22
N PHE A 177 -15.38 12.81 -3.10
CA PHE A 177 -14.69 11.55 -3.00
C PHE A 177 -15.35 10.54 -3.95
N GLY A 178 -14.56 9.95 -4.83
CA GLY A 178 -15.04 8.97 -5.78
C GLY A 178 -13.88 8.35 -6.56
N GLY A 179 -14.18 7.29 -7.29
CA GLY A 179 -13.20 6.54 -8.06
C GLY A 179 -13.31 6.78 -9.56
N ALA A 180 -12.32 6.29 -10.27
CA ALA A 180 -12.35 6.10 -11.72
C ALA A 180 -12.28 4.58 -12.01
N ARG A 181 -12.38 4.20 -13.29
CA ARG A 181 -12.33 2.79 -13.74
C ARG A 181 -13.31 1.91 -12.94
N ALA A 182 -12.87 0.73 -12.48
CA ALA A 182 -13.70 -0.19 -11.69
C ALA A 182 -14.06 0.33 -10.28
N SER A 183 -13.44 1.40 -9.81
CA SER A 183 -13.79 2.10 -8.56
C SER A 183 -14.77 3.24 -8.75
N GLY A 184 -15.14 3.57 -9.99
CA GLY A 184 -16.09 4.61 -10.33
C GLY A 184 -17.50 4.09 -10.60
N THR A 185 -18.44 5.02 -10.73
CA THR A 185 -19.80 4.79 -11.18
C THR A 185 -20.06 5.53 -12.49
#